data_285bc9f189a7261d64cf3f169fff6c6a
#
_entry.id   285bc9f189a7261d64cf3f169fff6c6a
#
_cell.length_a   1.000
_cell.length_b   1.000
_cell.length_c   1.000
_cell.angle_alpha   90.00
_cell.angle_beta   90.00
_cell.angle_gamma   90.00
#
_symmetry.space_group_name_H-M   'P 1'
#
loop_
_entity.id
_entity.type
_entity.pdbx_description
1 polymer ?
#
loop_
_entity_poly.entity_id
_entity_poly.type
_entity_poly.pdbx_seq_one_letter_code
_entity_poly.pdbx_strand_id
1 'polypeptide(L)'
;MKKFQVTIQFEMDDEFMSLVPSHRVYIDTLIEKGVIDQYVVSMETQRVWITFTAKDKHEIEDYLVKSPIHKYWSYEIDELFIYDGQHYRLPAVQLN
;
A
#
# COMPACT_ATOMS: atom_id res chain seq x y z
N MET A 1 -12.26 -1.53 13.55
CA MET A 1 -11.53 -1.16 12.33
C MET A 1 -11.73 -2.22 11.27
N LYS A 2 -11.72 -1.82 10.03
CA LYS A 2 -11.94 -2.70 8.90
C LYS A 2 -10.68 -2.83 8.08
N LYS A 3 -10.63 -3.86 7.24
CA LYS A 3 -9.52 -4.05 6.31
C LYS A 3 -9.97 -3.70 4.91
N PHE A 4 -9.08 -3.06 4.16
CA PHE A 4 -9.35 -2.66 2.78
C PHE A 4 -8.15 -2.99 1.93
N GLN A 5 -8.40 -3.34 0.67
CA GLN A 5 -7.31 -3.50 -0.28
C GLN A 5 -7.44 -2.44 -1.36
N VAL A 6 -6.33 -1.74 -1.60
CA VAL A 6 -6.26 -0.76 -2.68
C VAL A 6 -5.42 -1.39 -3.79
N THR A 7 -5.99 -1.44 -4.99
CA THR A 7 -5.28 -1.92 -6.16
C THR A 7 -4.98 -0.72 -7.03
N ILE A 8 -3.71 -0.47 -7.27
CA ILE A 8 -3.24 0.72 -7.97
C ILE A 8 -2.55 0.32 -9.25
N GLN A 9 -2.85 1.05 -10.33
CA GLN A 9 -2.11 0.99 -11.58
C GLN A 9 -1.37 2.31 -11.67
N PHE A 10 -0.07 2.28 -11.96
CA PHE A 10 0.69 3.53 -12.02
C PHE A 10 1.45 3.66 -13.32
N GLU A 11 1.79 4.92 -13.66
CA GLU A 11 2.63 5.23 -14.81
C GLU A 11 3.91 5.85 -14.29
N MET A 12 4.98 5.72 -15.04
CA MET A 12 6.28 6.21 -14.62
C MET A 12 6.85 7.16 -15.65
N ASP A 13 7.51 8.21 -15.13
CA ASP A 13 8.35 9.06 -15.95
C ASP A 13 9.51 9.47 -15.04
N ASP A 14 10.38 10.37 -15.52
CA ASP A 14 11.55 10.75 -14.74
C ASP A 14 11.15 11.46 -13.45
N GLU A 15 10.09 12.27 -13.48
CA GLU A 15 9.63 12.94 -12.28
C GLU A 15 9.11 11.93 -11.26
N PHE A 16 8.36 10.93 -11.72
CA PHE A 16 7.88 9.87 -10.84
C PHE A 16 9.05 9.23 -10.09
N MET A 17 10.10 8.87 -10.82
CA MET A 17 11.25 8.21 -10.20
C MET A 17 11.92 9.10 -9.19
N SER A 18 11.95 10.41 -9.43
CA SER A 18 12.57 11.33 -8.48
C SER A 18 11.76 11.48 -7.20
N LEU A 19 10.47 11.16 -7.23
CA LEU A 19 9.58 11.27 -6.06
C LEU A 19 9.49 9.98 -5.26
N VAL A 20 10.00 8.86 -5.80
CA VAL A 20 9.90 7.57 -5.14
C VAL A 20 10.53 7.56 -3.74
N PRO A 21 11.71 8.15 -3.50
CA PRO A 21 12.26 8.13 -2.15
C PRO A 21 11.34 8.77 -1.11
N SER A 22 10.74 9.92 -1.42
CA SER A 22 9.81 10.56 -0.49
C SER A 22 8.57 9.71 -0.28
N HIS A 23 8.08 9.08 -1.33
CA HIS A 23 6.93 8.17 -1.22
C HIS A 23 7.27 6.99 -0.30
N ARG A 24 8.48 6.43 -0.42
CA ARG A 24 8.88 5.31 0.42
C ARG A 24 8.89 5.69 1.90
N VAL A 25 9.38 6.89 2.20
CA VAL A 25 9.37 7.38 3.58
C VAL A 25 7.94 7.48 4.10
N TYR A 26 7.04 8.00 3.28
CA TYR A 26 5.63 8.14 3.67
C TYR A 26 5.00 6.77 3.95
N ILE A 27 5.22 5.80 3.05
CA ILE A 27 4.68 4.46 3.23
C ILE A 27 5.24 3.81 4.50
N ASP A 28 6.54 3.94 4.75
CA ASP A 28 7.14 3.37 5.96
C ASP A 28 6.50 3.95 7.22
N THR A 29 6.19 5.25 7.21
CA THR A 29 5.52 5.87 8.34
C THR A 29 4.15 5.25 8.59
N LEU A 30 3.39 5.00 7.54
CA LEU A 30 2.07 4.39 7.68
C LEU A 30 2.14 2.94 8.12
N ILE A 31 3.18 2.22 7.70
CA ILE A 31 3.38 0.84 8.17
C ILE A 31 3.68 0.85 9.65
N GLU A 32 4.56 1.75 10.10
CA GLU A 32 4.93 1.81 11.50
C GLU A 32 3.75 2.20 12.39
N LYS A 33 2.84 3.00 11.86
CA LYS A 33 1.66 3.41 12.63
C LYS A 33 0.56 2.35 12.63
N GLY A 34 0.74 1.26 11.89
CA GLY A 34 -0.29 0.23 11.81
C GLY A 34 -1.43 0.56 10.88
N VAL A 35 -1.28 1.56 10.03
CA VAL A 35 -2.30 1.94 9.07
C VAL A 35 -2.20 1.04 7.84
N ILE A 36 -0.98 0.76 7.39
CA ILE A 36 -0.74 -0.15 6.28
C ILE A 36 -0.27 -1.48 6.84
N ASP A 37 -0.98 -2.55 6.48
CA ASP A 37 -0.63 -3.90 6.90
C ASP A 37 0.36 -4.53 5.94
N GLN A 38 0.23 -4.23 4.64
CA GLN A 38 1.07 -4.84 3.62
C GLN A 38 1.14 -3.93 2.41
N TYR A 39 2.30 -3.86 1.79
CA TYR A 39 2.54 -3.01 0.63
C TYR A 39 3.39 -3.80 -0.34
N VAL A 40 2.86 -4.10 -1.51
CA VAL A 40 3.60 -4.87 -2.52
C VAL A 40 3.51 -4.20 -3.88
N VAL A 41 4.60 -4.29 -4.64
CA VAL A 41 4.71 -3.65 -5.94
C VAL A 41 5.15 -4.66 -6.97
N SER A 42 4.51 -4.64 -8.13
CA SER A 42 4.98 -5.38 -9.30
C SER A 42 5.44 -4.39 -10.34
N MET A 43 6.72 -4.42 -10.68
CA MET A 43 7.22 -3.59 -11.77
C MET A 43 6.85 -4.19 -13.13
N GLU A 44 6.64 -5.48 -13.15
CA GLU A 44 6.26 -6.15 -14.39
C GLU A 44 4.95 -5.61 -14.96
N THR A 45 3.97 -5.41 -14.08
CA THR A 45 2.65 -4.93 -14.50
C THR A 45 2.39 -3.50 -14.07
N GLN A 46 3.34 -2.86 -13.38
CA GLN A 46 3.23 -1.50 -12.86
C GLN A 46 2.00 -1.37 -11.96
N ARG A 47 1.89 -2.28 -11.00
CA ARG A 47 0.80 -2.29 -10.03
C ARG A 47 1.32 -2.28 -8.62
N VAL A 48 0.51 -1.70 -7.75
CA VAL A 48 0.77 -1.71 -6.31
C VAL A 48 -0.49 -2.24 -5.64
N TRP A 49 -0.30 -3.09 -4.64
CA TRP A 49 -1.42 -3.54 -3.81
C TRP A 49 -1.10 -3.15 -2.39
N ILE A 50 -2.01 -2.41 -1.76
CA ILE A 50 -1.82 -1.97 -0.37
C ILE A 50 -3.00 -2.45 0.44
N THR A 51 -2.74 -3.11 1.58
CA THR A 51 -3.78 -3.48 2.50
C THR A 51 -3.76 -2.52 3.68
N PHE A 52 -4.90 -1.90 3.95
CA PHE A 52 -5.05 -0.90 5.00
C PHE A 52 -5.94 -1.38 6.13
N THR A 53 -5.68 -0.88 7.33
CA THR A 53 -6.61 -0.93 8.45
C THR A 53 -7.14 0.48 8.62
N ALA A 54 -8.45 0.66 8.47
CA ALA A 54 -9.06 1.98 8.53
C ALA A 54 -10.53 1.87 8.91
N LYS A 55 -11.16 2.99 9.19
CA LYS A 55 -12.57 2.97 9.57
C LYS A 55 -13.47 2.95 8.35
N ASP A 56 -13.07 3.57 7.25
CA ASP A 56 -13.87 3.61 6.03
C ASP A 56 -12.99 3.98 4.84
N LYS A 57 -13.59 3.96 3.63
CA LYS A 57 -12.85 4.26 2.41
C LYS A 57 -12.41 5.72 2.33
N HIS A 58 -13.18 6.61 2.95
CA HIS A 58 -12.84 8.03 2.93
C HIS A 58 -11.50 8.26 3.65
N GLU A 59 -11.29 7.59 4.75
CA GLU A 59 -10.03 7.70 5.48
C GLU A 59 -8.87 7.23 4.60
N ILE A 60 -9.09 6.16 3.82
CA ILE A 60 -8.05 5.65 2.93
C ILE A 60 -7.73 6.66 1.84
N GLU A 61 -8.76 7.29 1.27
CA GLU A 61 -8.54 8.33 0.27
C GLU A 61 -7.66 9.45 0.83
N ASP A 62 -7.91 9.84 2.08
CA ASP A 62 -7.10 10.88 2.71
C ASP A 62 -5.63 10.47 2.80
N TYR A 63 -5.35 9.20 3.07
CA TYR A 63 -3.97 8.73 3.09
C TYR A 63 -3.36 8.70 1.70
N LEU A 64 -4.12 8.27 0.69
CA LEU A 64 -3.58 8.12 -0.66
C LEU A 64 -3.22 9.45 -1.28
N VAL A 65 -4.05 10.49 -1.07
CA VAL A 65 -3.80 11.78 -1.70
C VAL A 65 -2.56 12.47 -1.13
N LYS A 66 -2.07 12.04 0.03
CA LYS A 66 -0.88 12.62 0.63
C LYS A 66 0.41 12.05 0.06
N SER A 67 0.32 10.99 -0.74
CA SER A 67 1.53 10.46 -1.36
C SER A 67 2.03 11.41 -2.44
N PRO A 68 3.34 11.65 -2.51
CA PRO A 68 3.88 12.55 -3.54
C PRO A 68 3.72 12.01 -4.96
N ILE A 69 3.39 10.72 -5.13
CA ILE A 69 3.18 10.16 -6.46
C ILE A 69 1.72 9.86 -6.75
N HIS A 70 0.81 10.40 -5.95
CA HIS A 70 -0.63 10.15 -6.12
C HIS A 70 -1.13 10.50 -7.52
N LYS A 71 -0.59 11.54 -8.14
CA LYS A 71 -1.07 11.96 -9.46
C LYS A 71 -0.77 10.96 -10.57
N TYR A 72 0.11 9.99 -10.30
CA TYR A 72 0.46 8.96 -11.28
C TYR A 72 -0.40 7.70 -11.14
N TRP A 73 -1.35 7.70 -10.22
CA TRP A 73 -2.12 6.51 -9.84
C TRP A 73 -3.54 6.55 -10.38
N SER A 74 -4.02 5.39 -10.83
CA SER A 74 -5.45 5.13 -10.90
C SER A 74 -5.67 3.92 -10.00
N TYR A 75 -6.78 3.90 -9.24
CA TYR A 75 -6.92 2.86 -8.23
C TYR A 75 -8.36 2.59 -7.86
N GLU A 76 -8.55 1.44 -7.20
CA GLU A 76 -9.82 1.02 -6.65
C GLU A 76 -9.61 0.62 -5.20
N ILE A 77 -10.61 0.85 -4.37
CA ILE A 77 -10.57 0.52 -2.95
C ILE A 77 -11.68 -0.49 -2.68
N ASP A 78 -11.31 -1.66 -2.16
CA ASP A 78 -12.28 -2.70 -1.83
C ASP A 78 -12.27 -2.97 -0.33
N GLU A 79 -13.44 -3.03 0.28
CA GLU A 79 -13.54 -3.47 1.67
C GLU A 79 -13.42 -4.99 1.69
N LEU A 80 -12.56 -5.52 2.55
CA LEU A 80 -12.32 -6.95 2.59
C LEU A 80 -13.23 -7.62 3.61
N PHE A 81 -13.85 -8.73 3.20
CA PHE A 81 -14.69 -9.51 4.09
C PHE A 81 -13.83 -10.50 4.89
N ILE A 82 -12.85 -11.12 4.23
CA ILE A 82 -11.93 -12.05 4.86
C ILE A 82 -10.50 -11.59 4.58
N TYR A 83 -9.69 -11.59 5.62
CA TYR A 83 -8.29 -11.21 5.50
C TYR A 83 -7.48 -12.15 6.37
N ASP A 84 -6.99 -13.23 5.75
CA ASP A 84 -6.18 -14.24 6.43
C ASP A 84 -4.78 -14.23 5.85
N GLY A 85 -3.82 -14.62 6.65
CA GLY A 85 -2.46 -14.70 6.19
C GLY A 85 -1.62 -15.48 7.18
N GLN A 86 -0.38 -15.69 6.82
CA GLN A 86 0.54 -16.38 7.70
C GLN A 86 1.86 -15.64 7.82
N HIS A 87 1.81 -14.33 7.62
CA HIS A 87 3.03 -13.53 7.66
C HIS A 87 3.74 -13.61 9.00
N TYR A 88 3.02 -13.83 10.07
CA TYR A 88 3.62 -13.93 11.38
C TYR A 88 4.38 -15.22 11.60
N ARG A 89 4.31 -16.15 10.64
CA ARG A 89 5.04 -17.40 10.78
C ARG A 89 6.42 -17.37 10.16
N LEU A 90 6.74 -16.33 9.43
CA LEU A 90 7.99 -16.29 8.71
C LEU A 90 9.20 -16.52 9.56
N PRO A 91 9.28 -15.95 10.77
CA PRO A 91 10.45 -16.18 11.56
C PRO A 91 10.68 -17.63 11.89
N ALA A 92 9.64 -18.38 11.97
CA ALA A 92 9.81 -19.78 12.29
C ALA A 92 10.24 -20.58 11.10
N VAL A 93 9.95 -20.10 9.96
CA VAL A 93 10.24 -20.84 8.77
C VAL A 93 11.64 -20.76 8.37
N GLN A 94 12.22 -19.62 8.57
CA GLN A 94 13.49 -19.51 8.05
C GLN A 94 14.44 -20.22 8.74
N LEU A 95 14.10 -20.88 9.53
CA LEU A 95 15.03 -21.64 9.99
C LEU A 95 15.62 -22.34 9.20
N ASN A 96 15.29 -22.08 8.66
CA ASN A 96 15.91 -22.75 7.90
C ASN A 96 16.14 -22.55 7.16
#